data_f9344c08976372eacff364cac53f10ed
#
_entry.id   f9344c08976372eacff364cac53f10ed
#
_cell.length_a   1.000
_cell.length_b   1.000
_cell.length_c   1.000
_cell.angle_alpha   90.00
_cell.angle_beta   90.00
_cell.angle_gamma   90.00
#
_symmetry.space_group_name_H-M   'P 1'
#
loop_
_entity.id
_entity.type
_entity.pdbx_description
1 polymer ?
#
loop_
_entity_poly.entity_id
_entity_poly.type
_entity_poly.pdbx_seq_one_letter_code
_entity_poly.pdbx_strand_id
1 'polypeptide(L)'
;PAGILAGGEVALRISGVGYPASLFIKEKLSDREILRANYRVGYRFFPGKLARKPLPEIMPAVKPAGRLRFFVLGESAARGEQLADFSFSRMLEAAINDHSPEKKVEVINTGIPAINSWVLREFADEVLDLQPDLLIIYAGHNEFIGPYGPASVFGLARNRLAALTGIWASTLRLVQV
;
A
#
# COMPACT_ATOMS: atom_id res chain seq x y z
N PRO A 1 -14.97 25.46 -15.43
CA PRO A 1 -15.14 24.59 -14.23
C PRO A 1 -13.94 23.68 -13.99
N ALA A 2 -13.43 22.94 -15.02
CA ALA A 2 -12.32 22.00 -14.84
C ALA A 2 -11.02 22.68 -14.34
N GLY A 3 -10.69 23.87 -14.85
CA GLY A 3 -9.52 24.63 -14.42
C GLY A 3 -9.60 25.10 -12.96
N ILE A 4 -10.78 25.42 -12.45
CA ILE A 4 -10.97 25.80 -11.04
C ILE A 4 -10.72 24.59 -10.12
N LEU A 5 -11.23 23.41 -10.50
CA LEU A 5 -11.01 22.18 -9.73
C LEU A 5 -9.53 21.78 -9.76
N ALA A 6 -8.87 21.86 -10.91
CA ALA A 6 -7.44 21.57 -11.02
C ALA A 6 -6.60 22.56 -10.18
N GLY A 7 -6.91 23.85 -10.24
CA GLY A 7 -6.25 24.87 -9.41
C GLY A 7 -6.47 24.65 -7.91
N GLY A 8 -7.68 24.28 -7.51
CA GLY A 8 -8.00 23.93 -6.12
C GLY A 8 -7.21 22.71 -5.63
N GLU A 9 -7.13 21.64 -6.43
CA GLU A 9 -6.34 20.45 -6.12
C GLU A 9 -4.85 20.78 -5.90
N VAL A 10 -4.27 21.56 -6.81
CA VAL A 10 -2.87 22.02 -6.70
C VAL A 10 -2.66 22.86 -5.44
N ALA A 11 -3.55 23.80 -5.17
CA ALA A 11 -3.47 24.64 -3.97
C ALA A 11 -3.52 23.82 -2.67
N LEU A 12 -4.42 22.82 -2.59
CA LEU A 12 -4.50 21.92 -1.44
C LEU A 12 -3.25 21.07 -1.28
N ARG A 13 -2.62 20.60 -2.37
CA ARG A 13 -1.36 19.88 -2.32
C ARG A 13 -0.21 20.74 -1.82
N ILE A 14 -0.09 21.97 -2.30
CA ILE A 14 0.96 22.92 -1.89
C ILE A 14 0.78 23.32 -0.42
N SER A 15 -0.46 23.55 0.03
CA SER A 15 -0.75 23.92 1.42
C SER A 15 -0.66 22.75 2.42
N GLY A 16 -0.40 21.52 1.93
CA GLY A 16 -0.29 20.33 2.79
C GLY A 16 -1.62 19.82 3.33
N VAL A 17 -2.75 20.32 2.84
CA VAL A 17 -4.08 19.87 3.24
C VAL A 17 -4.37 18.47 2.66
N GLY A 18 -5.03 17.60 3.46
CA GLY A 18 -5.27 16.22 3.13
C GLY A 18 -4.07 15.31 3.45
N TYR A 19 -3.93 14.20 2.74
CA TYR A 19 -2.88 13.20 3.00
C TYR A 19 -2.40 12.52 1.70
N PRO A 20 -1.15 12.03 1.65
CA PRO A 20 -0.68 11.19 0.53
C PRO A 20 -1.54 9.94 0.42
N ALA A 21 -1.96 9.59 -0.80
CA ALA A 21 -2.77 8.40 -1.07
C ALA A 21 -1.92 7.18 -1.47
N SER A 22 -0.61 7.35 -1.69
CA SER A 22 0.32 6.29 -2.07
C SER A 22 0.57 5.30 -0.93
N LEU A 23 0.92 4.07 -1.28
CA LEU A 23 1.27 3.00 -0.34
C LEU A 23 2.51 3.34 0.49
N PHE A 24 3.49 4.00 -0.13
CA PHE A 24 4.70 4.48 0.53
C PHE A 24 4.84 5.99 0.45
N ILE A 25 5.46 6.57 1.47
CA ILE A 25 5.84 7.99 1.53
C ILE A 25 7.35 8.08 1.46
N LYS A 26 7.86 8.92 0.56
CA LYS A 26 9.28 9.21 0.45
C LYS A 26 9.68 10.22 1.52
N GLU A 27 10.68 9.86 2.28
CA GLU A 27 11.23 10.69 3.38
C GLU A 27 12.76 10.71 3.30
N LYS A 28 13.35 11.71 3.93
CA LYS A 28 14.80 11.80 4.10
C LYS A 28 15.16 11.44 5.54
N LEU A 29 15.95 10.39 5.70
CA LEU A 29 16.48 9.98 6.98
C LEU A 29 17.99 10.22 6.97
N SER A 30 18.45 11.26 7.67
CA SER A 30 19.81 11.77 7.56
C SER A 30 20.12 12.12 6.09
N ASP A 31 21.12 11.47 5.47
CA ASP A 31 21.52 11.70 4.08
C ASP A 31 20.93 10.70 3.08
N ARG A 32 20.05 9.80 3.54
CA ARG A 32 19.46 8.74 2.70
C ARG A 32 17.98 9.00 2.45
N GLU A 33 17.55 8.79 1.22
CA GLU A 33 16.14 8.73 0.89
C GLU A 33 15.59 7.34 1.21
N ILE A 34 14.48 7.33 1.94
CA ILE A 34 13.77 6.11 2.32
C ILE A 34 12.31 6.19 1.86
N LEU A 35 11.71 5.03 1.74
CA LEU A 35 10.28 4.85 1.60
C LEU A 35 9.74 4.24 2.89
N ARG A 36 8.77 4.91 3.49
CA ARG A 36 8.07 4.44 4.68
C ARG A 36 6.62 4.11 4.36
N ALA A 37 6.12 3.01 4.90
CA ALA A 37 4.72 2.64 4.75
C ALA A 37 3.78 3.76 5.21
N ASN A 38 2.80 4.08 4.36
CA ASN A 38 1.84 5.14 4.63
C ASN A 38 0.69 4.62 5.48
N TYR A 39 0.66 4.98 6.76
CA TYR A 39 -0.43 4.59 7.67
C TYR A 39 -1.80 5.17 7.30
N ARG A 40 -1.86 6.15 6.41
CA ARG A 40 -3.10 6.75 5.95
C ARG A 40 -3.61 6.17 4.62
N VAL A 41 -2.88 5.26 3.98
CA VAL A 41 -3.29 4.65 2.70
C VAL A 41 -4.65 3.99 2.78
N GLY A 42 -5.00 3.43 3.94
CA GLY A 42 -6.32 2.81 4.16
C GLY A 42 -7.51 3.76 3.99
N TYR A 43 -7.34 5.06 4.21
CA TYR A 43 -8.40 6.06 3.98
C TYR A 43 -8.83 6.14 2.51
N ARG A 44 -8.00 5.67 1.59
CA ARG A 44 -8.33 5.59 0.16
C ARG A 44 -9.43 4.57 -0.12
N PHE A 45 -9.60 3.58 0.73
CA PHE A 45 -10.46 2.42 0.49
C PHE A 45 -11.53 2.21 1.57
N PHE A 46 -11.35 2.80 2.74
CA PHE A 46 -12.24 2.62 3.88
C PHE A 46 -12.73 3.97 4.41
N PRO A 47 -13.95 4.02 4.98
CA PRO A 47 -14.37 5.16 5.78
C PRO A 47 -13.38 5.42 6.92
N GLY A 48 -13.11 6.69 7.24
CA GLY A 48 -12.03 7.10 8.14
C GLY A 48 -11.93 6.33 9.46
N LYS A 49 -13.05 6.07 10.13
CA LYS A 49 -13.08 5.30 11.40
C LYS A 49 -12.74 3.82 11.25
N LEU A 50 -12.87 3.27 10.03
CA LEU A 50 -12.64 1.86 9.72
C LEU A 50 -11.35 1.63 8.94
N ALA A 51 -10.61 2.70 8.63
CA ALA A 51 -9.38 2.63 7.87
C ALA A 51 -8.36 1.69 8.53
N ARG A 52 -7.82 0.78 7.74
CA ARG A 52 -6.81 -0.19 8.15
C ARG A 52 -5.43 0.31 7.78
N LYS A 53 -4.41 -0.18 8.48
CA LYS A 53 -3.02 0.26 8.34
C LYS A 53 -2.13 -0.90 7.94
N PRO A 54 -1.10 -0.65 7.09
CA PRO A 54 -0.03 -1.61 6.85
C PRO A 54 0.85 -1.79 8.10
N LEU A 55 1.78 -2.74 8.03
CA LEU A 55 2.89 -2.83 8.96
C LEU A 55 3.84 -1.62 8.82
N PRO A 56 4.65 -1.31 9.84
CA PRO A 56 5.66 -0.25 9.78
C PRO A 56 6.87 -0.69 8.95
N GLU A 57 6.72 -0.68 7.63
CA GLU A 57 7.80 -1.00 6.70
C GLU A 57 8.62 0.24 6.35
N ILE A 58 9.93 0.08 6.33
CA ILE A 58 10.90 1.11 5.90
C ILE A 58 11.92 0.43 4.99
N MET A 59 12.16 1.02 3.82
CA MET A 59 13.15 0.52 2.87
C MET A 59 13.90 1.68 2.19
N PRO A 60 15.11 1.45 1.65
CA PRO A 60 15.78 2.44 0.80
C PRO A 60 14.92 2.80 -0.41
N ALA A 61 14.82 4.11 -0.73
CA ALA A 61 14.06 4.58 -1.90
C ALA A 61 14.64 4.04 -3.21
N VAL A 62 15.96 3.95 -3.28
CA VAL A 62 16.67 3.30 -4.37
C VAL A 62 17.08 1.90 -3.91
N LYS A 63 16.74 0.88 -4.70
CA LYS A 63 17.12 -0.50 -4.41
C LYS A 63 18.65 -0.63 -4.39
N PRO A 64 19.24 -1.14 -3.30
CA PRO A 64 20.69 -1.32 -3.23
C PRO A 64 21.19 -2.32 -4.27
N ALA A 65 22.34 -2.04 -4.88
CA ALA A 65 22.97 -2.94 -5.81
C ALA A 65 23.25 -4.31 -5.17
N GLY A 66 22.98 -5.39 -5.89
CA GLY A 66 23.17 -6.75 -5.42
C GLY A 66 22.16 -7.24 -4.37
N ARG A 67 21.13 -6.46 -4.05
CA ARG A 67 20.02 -6.89 -3.19
C ARG A 67 18.80 -7.30 -4.01
N LEU A 68 18.17 -8.40 -3.62
CA LEU A 68 16.89 -8.80 -4.15
C LEU A 68 15.77 -8.18 -3.29
N ARG A 69 14.76 -7.64 -3.95
CA ARG A 69 13.62 -6.98 -3.31
C ARG A 69 12.34 -7.76 -3.60
N PHE A 70 11.78 -8.35 -2.56
CA PHE A 70 10.52 -9.10 -2.62
C PHE A 70 9.41 -8.29 -1.97
N PHE A 71 8.25 -8.22 -2.63
CA PHE A 71 7.06 -7.65 -2.03
C PHE A 71 6.03 -8.74 -1.73
N VAL A 72 5.46 -8.68 -0.54
CA VAL A 72 4.31 -9.48 -0.14
C VAL A 72 3.07 -8.60 -0.25
N LEU A 73 2.21 -8.90 -1.21
CA LEU A 73 0.90 -8.27 -1.41
C LEU A 73 -0.17 -9.17 -0.80
N GLY A 74 -1.00 -8.63 0.09
CA GLY A 74 -2.03 -9.46 0.67
C GLY A 74 -2.86 -8.81 1.76
N GLU A 75 -3.66 -9.63 2.38
CA GLU A 75 -4.67 -9.27 3.36
C GLU A 75 -4.16 -9.48 4.79
N SER A 76 -5.07 -9.69 5.76
CA SER A 76 -4.70 -9.92 7.17
C SER A 76 -3.79 -11.11 7.37
N ALA A 77 -4.02 -12.20 6.63
CA ALA A 77 -3.19 -13.41 6.71
C ALA A 77 -1.75 -13.15 6.20
N ALA A 78 -1.61 -12.34 5.14
CA ALA A 78 -0.30 -11.93 4.63
C ALA A 78 0.41 -10.96 5.59
N ARG A 79 -0.37 -10.03 6.18
CA ARG A 79 0.15 -9.09 7.17
C ARG A 79 0.72 -9.81 8.39
N GLY A 80 0.08 -10.89 8.81
CA GLY A 80 0.44 -11.62 10.03
C GLY A 80 -0.05 -10.93 11.30
N GLU A 81 0.49 -11.37 12.44
CA GLU A 81 0.16 -10.86 13.76
C GLU A 81 0.59 -9.38 13.94
N GLN A 82 0.20 -8.77 15.05
CA GLN A 82 0.47 -7.37 15.34
C GLN A 82 1.97 -7.03 15.42
N LEU A 83 2.80 -8.01 15.77
CA LEU A 83 4.25 -7.87 15.82
C LEU A 83 4.84 -8.23 14.45
N ALA A 84 5.37 -7.22 13.77
CA ALA A 84 5.94 -7.36 12.42
C ALA A 84 7.03 -8.43 12.34
N ASP A 85 7.82 -8.58 13.40
CA ASP A 85 8.95 -9.53 13.49
C ASP A 85 8.52 -11.00 13.40
N PHE A 86 7.27 -11.31 13.73
CA PHE A 86 6.72 -12.67 13.64
C PHE A 86 5.89 -12.92 12.38
N SER A 87 5.88 -11.98 11.43
CA SER A 87 5.22 -12.21 10.14
C SER A 87 6.00 -13.25 9.32
N PHE A 88 5.30 -14.01 8.48
CA PHE A 88 5.96 -14.97 7.61
C PHE A 88 6.97 -14.30 6.67
N SER A 89 6.76 -13.05 6.30
CA SER A 89 7.69 -12.28 5.46
C SER A 89 9.04 -12.08 6.16
N ARG A 90 9.06 -11.81 7.46
CA ARG A 90 10.31 -11.70 8.24
C ARG A 90 10.99 -13.05 8.42
N MET A 91 10.21 -14.12 8.64
CA MET A 91 10.74 -15.48 8.69
C MET A 91 11.33 -15.90 7.34
N LEU A 92 10.66 -15.56 6.24
CA LEU A 92 11.15 -15.82 4.88
C LEU A 92 12.45 -15.06 4.61
N GLU A 93 12.51 -13.78 4.93
CA GLU A 93 13.71 -12.94 4.79
C GLU A 93 14.89 -13.55 5.58
N ALA A 94 14.66 -13.88 6.84
CA ALA A 94 15.68 -14.49 7.70
C ALA A 94 16.14 -15.82 7.14
N ALA A 95 15.23 -16.72 6.77
CA ALA A 95 15.55 -18.04 6.24
C ALA A 95 16.36 -17.99 4.95
N ILE A 96 16.02 -17.09 4.01
CA ILE A 96 16.77 -16.94 2.76
C ILE A 96 18.16 -16.37 3.05
N ASN A 97 18.26 -15.31 3.86
CA ASN A 97 19.53 -14.66 4.16
C ASN A 97 20.48 -15.56 4.99
N ASP A 98 19.93 -16.45 5.82
CA ASP A 98 20.71 -17.45 6.58
C ASP A 98 21.20 -18.60 5.68
N HIS A 99 20.32 -19.10 4.80
CA HIS A 99 20.65 -20.21 3.91
C HIS A 99 21.54 -19.80 2.73
N SER A 100 21.45 -18.58 2.27
CA SER A 100 22.18 -18.05 1.10
C SER A 100 22.74 -16.66 1.41
N PRO A 101 23.80 -16.56 2.23
CA PRO A 101 24.34 -15.27 2.70
C PRO A 101 24.86 -14.35 1.56
N GLU A 102 25.19 -14.95 0.41
CA GLU A 102 25.61 -14.23 -0.79
C GLU A 102 24.46 -13.49 -1.49
N LYS A 103 23.21 -13.91 -1.25
CA LYS A 103 21.99 -13.31 -1.80
C LYS A 103 21.32 -12.49 -0.73
N LYS A 104 21.63 -11.21 -0.67
CA LYS A 104 20.94 -10.30 0.27
C LYS A 104 19.53 -10.01 -0.20
N VAL A 105 18.53 -10.57 0.50
CA VAL A 105 17.11 -10.35 0.21
C VAL A 105 16.53 -9.37 1.23
N GLU A 106 15.66 -8.48 0.78
CA GLU A 106 14.74 -7.71 1.62
C GLU A 106 13.30 -8.10 1.26
N VAL A 107 12.48 -8.41 2.25
CA VAL A 107 11.07 -8.78 2.06
C VAL A 107 10.16 -7.73 2.67
N ILE A 108 9.49 -6.97 1.83
CA ILE A 108 8.61 -5.86 2.21
C ILE A 108 7.16 -6.35 2.26
N ASN A 109 6.54 -6.29 3.44
CA ASN A 109 5.18 -6.76 3.63
C ASN A 109 4.18 -5.59 3.53
N THR A 110 3.40 -5.56 2.46
CA THR A 110 2.35 -4.56 2.22
C THR A 110 0.96 -5.02 2.65
N GLY A 111 0.87 -6.11 3.42
CA GLY A 111 -0.39 -6.67 3.87
C GLY A 111 -1.21 -5.70 4.73
N ILE A 112 -2.50 -5.58 4.41
CA ILE A 112 -3.47 -4.75 5.15
C ILE A 112 -4.72 -5.58 5.44
N PRO A 113 -5.25 -5.57 6.68
CA PRO A 113 -6.47 -6.31 6.99
C PRO A 113 -7.68 -5.82 6.21
N ALA A 114 -8.58 -6.74 5.88
CA ALA A 114 -9.88 -6.49 5.27
C ALA A 114 -9.85 -5.87 3.86
N ILE A 115 -8.70 -5.81 3.20
CA ILE A 115 -8.60 -5.47 1.78
C ILE A 115 -8.87 -6.70 0.92
N ASN A 116 -9.01 -6.50 -0.38
CA ASN A 116 -9.26 -7.53 -1.38
C ASN A 116 -8.49 -7.21 -2.68
N SER A 117 -8.75 -7.98 -3.75
CA SER A 117 -8.06 -7.84 -5.04
C SER A 117 -8.18 -6.44 -5.67
N TRP A 118 -9.27 -5.69 -5.42
CA TRP A 118 -9.39 -4.30 -5.87
C TRP A 118 -8.27 -3.42 -5.33
N VAL A 119 -7.99 -3.55 -4.03
CA VAL A 119 -6.94 -2.78 -3.36
C VAL A 119 -5.56 -3.29 -3.74
N LEU A 120 -5.40 -4.63 -3.80
CA LEU A 120 -4.13 -5.26 -4.16
C LEU A 120 -3.66 -4.87 -5.56
N ARG A 121 -4.59 -4.70 -6.50
CA ARG A 121 -4.27 -4.20 -7.84
C ARG A 121 -3.62 -2.82 -7.79
N GLU A 122 -4.19 -1.89 -7.03
CA GLU A 122 -3.63 -0.54 -6.89
C GLU A 122 -2.22 -0.59 -6.26
N PHE A 123 -2.02 -1.47 -5.27
CA PHE A 123 -0.71 -1.66 -4.66
C PHE A 123 0.28 -2.34 -5.59
N ALA A 124 -0.17 -3.29 -6.42
CA ALA A 124 0.69 -3.92 -7.43
C ALA A 124 1.24 -2.87 -8.40
N ASP A 125 0.39 -1.99 -8.92
CA ASP A 125 0.82 -0.91 -9.81
C ASP A 125 1.89 -0.01 -9.13
N GLU A 126 1.71 0.34 -7.85
CA GLU A 126 2.67 1.16 -7.11
C GLU A 126 4.00 0.44 -6.82
N VAL A 127 3.98 -0.86 -6.47
CA VAL A 127 5.21 -1.58 -6.13
C VAL A 127 6.03 -1.99 -7.35
N LEU A 128 5.43 -2.07 -8.54
CA LEU A 128 6.17 -2.33 -9.77
C LEU A 128 7.21 -1.25 -10.08
N ASP A 129 6.93 0.00 -9.71
CA ASP A 129 7.87 1.12 -9.85
C ASP A 129 9.06 1.04 -8.87
N LEU A 130 9.00 0.15 -7.88
CA LEU A 130 10.01 0.02 -6.82
C LEU A 130 11.02 -1.11 -7.09
N GLN A 131 11.10 -1.57 -8.34
CA GLN A 131 12.06 -2.57 -8.82
C GLN A 131 11.98 -3.91 -8.07
N PRO A 132 10.80 -4.55 -7.98
CA PRO A 132 10.66 -5.86 -7.37
C PRO A 132 11.38 -6.93 -8.20
N ASP A 133 11.99 -7.90 -7.53
CA ASP A 133 12.48 -9.14 -8.14
C ASP A 133 11.45 -10.26 -8.01
N LEU A 134 10.57 -10.15 -6.98
CA LEU A 134 9.51 -11.14 -6.75
C LEU A 134 8.30 -10.45 -6.11
N LEU A 135 7.11 -10.81 -6.60
CA LEU A 135 5.84 -10.50 -5.96
C LEU A 135 5.23 -11.79 -5.40
N ILE A 136 4.93 -11.79 -4.11
CA ILE A 136 4.23 -12.86 -3.40
C ILE A 136 2.82 -12.36 -3.12
N ILE A 137 1.81 -12.99 -3.71
CA ILE A 137 0.41 -12.60 -3.51
C ILE A 137 -0.26 -13.64 -2.62
N TYR A 138 -0.75 -13.19 -1.45
CA TYR A 138 -1.51 -14.02 -0.52
C TYR A 138 -2.83 -13.35 -0.16
N ALA A 139 -3.88 -13.69 -0.91
CA ALA A 139 -5.16 -13.03 -0.87
C ALA A 139 -6.31 -14.00 -1.21
N GLY A 140 -7.56 -13.52 -1.07
CA GLY A 140 -8.77 -14.25 -1.44
C GLY A 140 -9.82 -14.34 -0.33
N HIS A 141 -9.46 -13.98 0.91
CA HIS A 141 -10.35 -14.12 2.06
C HIS A 141 -11.46 -13.07 2.10
N ASN A 142 -11.20 -11.86 1.54
CA ASN A 142 -12.10 -10.72 1.64
C ASN A 142 -12.71 -10.28 0.31
N GLU A 143 -12.73 -11.12 -0.72
CA GLU A 143 -13.21 -10.75 -2.06
C GLU A 143 -14.67 -10.30 -2.05
N PHE A 144 -15.50 -10.89 -1.20
CA PHE A 144 -16.91 -10.54 -1.09
C PHE A 144 -17.16 -9.32 -0.19
N ILE A 145 -16.45 -9.22 0.93
CA ILE A 145 -16.74 -8.26 2.01
C ILE A 145 -15.78 -7.07 2.03
N GLY A 146 -14.62 -7.17 1.39
CA GLY A 146 -13.64 -6.09 1.29
C GLY A 146 -14.14 -4.90 0.46
N PRO A 147 -13.36 -3.82 0.38
CA PRO A 147 -13.74 -2.62 -0.37
C PRO A 147 -14.16 -2.94 -1.80
N TYR A 148 -15.28 -2.39 -2.24
CA TYR A 148 -15.85 -2.61 -3.59
C TYR A 148 -16.26 -4.06 -3.91
N GLY A 149 -16.20 -4.98 -2.95
CA GLY A 149 -16.70 -6.34 -3.10
C GLY A 149 -18.23 -6.39 -3.17
N PRO A 150 -18.83 -7.49 -3.69
CA PRO A 150 -20.27 -7.60 -3.90
C PRO A 150 -21.11 -7.45 -2.63
N ALA A 151 -20.60 -7.88 -1.48
CA ALA A 151 -21.23 -7.76 -0.16
C ALA A 151 -20.50 -6.76 0.76
N SER A 152 -19.76 -5.83 0.15
CA SER A 152 -18.98 -4.85 0.92
C SER A 152 -19.87 -3.91 1.73
N VAL A 153 -19.56 -3.80 3.01
CA VAL A 153 -20.15 -2.78 3.90
C VAL A 153 -19.45 -1.42 3.79
N PHE A 154 -18.35 -1.33 3.07
CA PHE A 154 -17.50 -0.14 2.93
C PHE A 154 -17.72 0.60 1.61
N GLY A 155 -18.26 -0.06 0.60
CA GLY A 155 -18.26 0.44 -0.76
C GLY A 155 -19.63 0.82 -1.27
N LEU A 156 -19.64 1.88 -2.06
CA LEU A 156 -20.82 2.41 -2.74
C LEU A 156 -20.88 1.96 -4.22
N ALA A 157 -19.86 1.24 -4.67
CA ALA A 157 -19.74 0.89 -6.08
C ALA A 157 -20.56 -0.36 -6.41
N ARG A 158 -21.61 -0.16 -7.22
CA ARG A 158 -22.43 -1.26 -7.76
C ARG A 158 -21.87 -1.86 -9.05
N ASN A 159 -20.84 -1.28 -9.63
CA ASN A 159 -20.21 -1.73 -10.86
C ASN A 159 -18.73 -1.33 -10.91
N ARG A 160 -18.00 -1.94 -11.85
CA ARG A 160 -16.56 -1.74 -12.04
C ARG A 160 -16.18 -0.27 -12.28
N LEU A 161 -16.95 0.46 -13.08
CA LEU A 161 -16.64 1.86 -13.39
C LEU A 161 -16.76 2.73 -12.14
N ALA A 162 -17.81 2.55 -11.35
CA ALA A 162 -18.00 3.27 -10.09
C ALA A 162 -16.90 2.95 -9.06
N ALA A 163 -16.42 1.69 -9.02
CA ALA A 163 -15.30 1.31 -8.18
C ALA A 163 -14.01 2.03 -8.59
N LEU A 164 -13.65 1.99 -9.86
CA LEU A 164 -12.45 2.63 -10.39
C LEU A 164 -12.47 4.15 -10.21
N THR A 165 -13.61 4.79 -10.51
CA THR A 165 -13.77 6.24 -10.30
C THR A 165 -13.70 6.62 -8.83
N GLY A 166 -14.27 5.82 -7.94
CA GLY A 166 -14.18 6.03 -6.49
C GLY A 166 -12.75 5.91 -5.97
N ILE A 167 -12.02 4.89 -6.37
CA ILE A 167 -10.61 4.68 -6.02
C ILE A 167 -9.76 5.86 -6.52
N TRP A 168 -9.95 6.25 -7.79
CA TRP A 168 -9.23 7.40 -8.34
C TRP A 168 -9.58 8.70 -7.60
N ALA A 169 -10.86 8.98 -7.40
CA ALA A 169 -11.31 10.20 -6.71
C ALA A 169 -10.74 10.32 -5.29
N SER A 170 -10.61 9.20 -4.57
CA SER A 170 -10.03 9.19 -3.21
C SER A 170 -8.55 9.61 -3.15
N THR A 171 -7.86 9.68 -4.30
CA THR A 171 -6.49 10.22 -4.39
C THR A 171 -6.44 11.75 -4.46
N LEU A 172 -7.58 12.39 -4.74
CA LEU A 172 -7.67 13.84 -4.85
C LEU A 172 -7.83 14.48 -3.47
N ARG A 173 -7.08 15.54 -3.22
CA ARG A 173 -7.17 16.35 -1.99
C ARG A 173 -8.55 16.97 -1.81
N LEU A 174 -9.18 17.39 -2.90
CA LEU A 174 -10.53 17.94 -2.92
C LEU A 174 -11.60 16.99 -2.36
N VAL A 175 -11.37 15.69 -2.44
CA VAL A 175 -12.27 14.64 -1.93
C VAL A 175 -11.94 14.26 -0.48
N GLN A 176 -10.76 14.62 -0.01
CA GLN A 176 -10.26 14.29 1.35
C GLN A 176 -10.62 15.38 2.39
N VAL A 177 -11.12 16.53 1.94
CA VAL A 177 -11.45 17.72 2.78
C VAL A 177 -12.88 17.73 3.30
#